data_b778a59e1317d8b085891c17be6d8d43
#
_entry.id   b778a59e1317d8b085891c17be6d8d43
#
_cell.length_a   1.000
_cell.length_b   1.000
_cell.length_c   1.000
_cell.angle_alpha   90.00
_cell.angle_beta   90.00
_cell.angle_gamma   90.00
#
_symmetry.space_group_name_H-M   'P 1'
#
loop_
_entity.id
_entity.type
_entity.pdbx_description
1 polymer ?
#
loop_
_entity_poly.entity_id
_entity_poly.type
_entity_poly.pdbx_seq_one_letter_code
_entity_poly.pdbx_strand_id
1 'polypeptide(L)'
;MTPLLRFQGVTLRRGGRLLFEDLDLLLGPGEALQVTGANGSGKSSLIRLAAGLLAAERGQVERPKLALADDQLALDRELPLGTALAFWAQSPAAAMEALGLAELAEVPVRLLSSGQLKRAALARVAGSGAPLWLLDEPLNALDSEGATRLTSLIEQHLDGGGAVLAASHQSLPGNWRELELRS
;
A
#
# COMPACT_ATOMS: atom_id res chain seq x y z
N MET A 1 19.24 -8.69 -10.71
CA MET A 1 17.76 -8.78 -10.53
C MET A 1 17.16 -7.45 -10.96
N THR A 2 16.08 -7.47 -11.70
CA THR A 2 15.39 -6.23 -12.14
C THR A 2 14.60 -5.66 -10.95
N PRO A 3 14.74 -4.37 -10.63
CA PRO A 3 13.96 -3.77 -9.55
C PRO A 3 12.46 -3.76 -9.90
N LEU A 4 11.61 -3.87 -8.89
CA LEU A 4 10.15 -3.75 -9.01
C LEU A 4 9.68 -2.29 -8.99
N LEU A 5 10.43 -1.40 -8.35
CA LEU A 5 10.18 0.04 -8.40
C LEU A 5 11.48 0.78 -8.56
N ARG A 6 11.50 1.76 -9.46
CA ARG A 6 12.67 2.60 -9.69
C ARG A 6 12.26 4.05 -9.87
N PHE A 7 12.87 4.93 -9.08
CA PHE A 7 12.86 6.37 -9.30
C PHE A 7 14.24 6.80 -9.76
N GLN A 8 14.30 7.69 -10.74
CA GLN A 8 15.54 8.25 -11.29
C GLN A 8 15.42 9.77 -11.36
N GLY A 9 16.17 10.47 -10.51
CA GLY A 9 16.23 11.93 -10.48
C GLY A 9 14.88 12.60 -10.29
N VAL A 10 14.00 11.99 -9.47
CA VAL A 10 12.60 12.41 -9.38
C VAL A 10 12.45 13.65 -8.53
N THR A 11 11.84 14.69 -9.11
CA THR A 11 11.46 15.93 -8.42
C THR A 11 9.95 16.08 -8.42
N LEU A 12 9.39 16.42 -7.25
CA LEU A 12 7.97 16.65 -7.10
C LEU A 12 7.68 17.96 -6.35
N ARG A 13 6.87 18.82 -6.97
CA ARG A 13 6.23 19.99 -6.33
C ARG A 13 4.74 19.78 -6.21
N ARG A 14 4.16 20.29 -5.15
CA ARG A 14 2.71 20.28 -4.96
C ARG A 14 2.24 21.57 -4.27
N GLY A 15 1.28 22.25 -4.86
CA GLY A 15 0.79 23.53 -4.32
C GLY A 15 1.90 24.60 -4.19
N GLY A 16 2.86 24.62 -5.12
CA GLY A 16 4.00 25.54 -5.09
C GLY A 16 5.16 25.14 -4.15
N ARG A 17 4.97 24.13 -3.29
CA ARG A 17 5.99 23.64 -2.37
C ARG A 17 6.78 22.48 -2.99
N LEU A 18 8.11 22.53 -2.90
CA LEU A 18 8.98 21.42 -3.22
C LEU A 18 8.86 20.36 -2.13
N LEU A 19 8.50 19.12 -2.50
CA LEU A 19 8.37 17.99 -1.57
C LEU A 19 9.66 17.18 -1.53
N PHE A 20 10.25 16.90 -2.68
CA PHE A 20 11.57 16.28 -2.80
C PHE A 20 12.16 16.61 -4.17
N GLU A 21 13.49 16.61 -4.25
CA GLU A 21 14.27 16.94 -5.43
C GLU A 21 15.32 15.87 -5.65
N ASP A 22 15.52 15.52 -6.92
CA ASP A 22 16.54 14.56 -7.38
C ASP A 22 16.52 13.22 -6.61
N LEU A 23 15.32 12.72 -6.33
CA LEU A 23 15.14 11.50 -5.55
C LEU A 23 15.40 10.27 -6.41
N ASP A 24 16.40 9.49 -5.99
CA ASP A 24 16.65 8.15 -6.49
C ASP A 24 16.16 7.10 -5.49
N LEU A 25 15.45 6.08 -5.99
CA LEU A 25 14.95 4.97 -5.19
C LEU A 25 14.96 3.70 -6.02
N LEU A 26 15.42 2.62 -5.41
CA LEU A 26 15.32 1.27 -5.96
C LEU A 26 14.69 0.36 -4.93
N LEU A 27 13.71 -0.45 -5.38
CA LEU A 27 13.06 -1.47 -4.57
C LEU A 27 12.99 -2.76 -5.38
N GLY A 28 13.70 -3.78 -4.92
CA GLY A 28 13.79 -5.08 -5.55
C GLY A 28 12.81 -6.09 -5.01
N PRO A 29 12.74 -7.31 -5.62
CA PRO A 29 11.99 -8.42 -5.07
C PRO A 29 12.48 -8.81 -3.67
N GLY A 30 11.54 -9.09 -2.76
CA GLY A 30 11.82 -9.42 -1.36
C GLY A 30 12.14 -8.22 -0.48
N GLU A 31 12.05 -6.98 -1.01
CA GLU A 31 12.38 -5.78 -0.24
C GLU A 31 11.14 -5.04 0.25
N ALA A 32 11.23 -4.53 1.49
CA ALA A 32 10.27 -3.62 2.07
C ALA A 32 10.93 -2.28 2.38
N LEU A 33 10.30 -1.17 1.94
CA LEU A 33 10.76 0.18 2.18
C LEU A 33 9.68 1.00 2.89
N GLN A 34 10.00 1.52 4.07
CA GLN A 34 9.16 2.45 4.79
C GLN A 34 9.58 3.88 4.53
N VAL A 35 8.65 4.71 4.10
CA VAL A 35 8.82 6.16 3.97
C VAL A 35 8.38 6.81 5.26
N THR A 36 9.30 7.50 5.92
CA THR A 36 9.09 8.22 7.19
C THR A 36 9.22 9.72 6.99
N GLY A 37 8.89 10.51 8.01
CA GLY A 37 8.99 11.96 8.00
C GLY A 37 7.77 12.64 8.63
N ALA A 38 7.88 13.94 8.86
CA ALA A 38 6.84 14.76 9.47
C ALA A 38 5.53 14.76 8.65
N ASN A 39 4.41 15.15 9.28
CA ASN A 39 3.17 15.37 8.55
C ASN A 39 3.36 16.47 7.50
N GLY A 40 2.90 16.20 6.27
CA GLY A 40 3.08 17.10 5.15
C GLY A 40 4.46 17.06 4.45
N SER A 41 5.38 16.14 4.85
CA SER A 41 6.68 15.97 4.18
C SER A 41 6.59 15.37 2.77
N GLY A 42 5.41 14.85 2.36
CA GLY A 42 5.22 14.30 1.02
C GLY A 42 5.11 12.78 0.96
N LYS A 43 5.02 12.06 2.08
CA LYS A 43 4.91 10.58 2.13
C LYS A 43 3.81 10.04 1.23
N SER A 44 2.56 10.47 1.43
CA SER A 44 1.44 10.06 0.58
C SER A 44 1.58 10.53 -0.87
N SER A 45 2.28 11.65 -1.11
CA SER A 45 2.57 12.10 -2.47
C SER A 45 3.57 11.19 -3.16
N LEU A 46 4.55 10.66 -2.44
CA LEU A 46 5.50 9.68 -2.95
C LEU A 46 4.79 8.36 -3.29
N ILE A 47 3.89 7.86 -2.41
CA ILE A 47 3.05 6.68 -2.70
C ILE A 47 2.20 6.90 -3.97
N ARG A 48 1.52 8.04 -4.09
CA ARG A 48 0.69 8.37 -5.25
C ARG A 48 1.51 8.54 -6.53
N LEU A 49 2.73 9.06 -6.43
CA LEU A 49 3.66 9.14 -7.54
C LEU A 49 4.11 7.73 -7.98
N ALA A 50 4.48 6.86 -7.03
CA ALA A 50 4.79 5.46 -7.29
C ALA A 50 3.59 4.74 -7.94
N ALA A 51 2.37 5.04 -7.53
CA ALA A 51 1.14 4.51 -8.12
C ALA A 51 0.83 5.06 -9.52
N GLY A 52 1.47 6.17 -9.95
CA GLY A 52 1.16 6.86 -11.20
C GLY A 52 -0.08 7.74 -11.13
N LEU A 53 -0.54 8.05 -9.95
CA LEU A 53 -1.64 8.98 -9.70
C LEU A 53 -1.18 10.44 -9.66
N LEU A 54 0.13 10.66 -9.60
CA LEU A 54 0.78 11.96 -9.75
C LEU A 54 1.88 11.86 -10.81
N ALA A 55 2.12 12.94 -11.52
CA ALA A 55 3.24 13.08 -12.44
C ALA A 55 4.41 13.75 -11.71
N ALA A 56 5.63 13.25 -11.95
CA ALA A 56 6.85 13.93 -11.54
C ALA A 56 7.04 15.23 -12.34
N GLU A 57 7.59 16.28 -11.72
CA GLU A 57 8.02 17.48 -12.43
C GLU A 57 9.28 17.18 -13.28
N ARG A 58 10.17 16.35 -12.74
CA ARG A 58 11.38 15.84 -13.40
C ARG A 58 11.64 14.41 -12.99
N GLY A 59 12.47 13.73 -13.78
CA GLY A 59 12.85 12.34 -13.53
C GLY A 59 11.85 11.34 -14.09
N GLN A 60 12.08 10.08 -13.78
CA GLN A 60 11.28 8.95 -14.29
C GLN A 60 10.95 7.97 -13.17
N VAL A 61 9.77 7.34 -13.29
CA VAL A 61 9.32 6.26 -12.39
C VAL A 61 8.99 5.05 -13.22
N GLU A 62 9.72 3.96 -13.00
CA GLU A 62 9.47 2.65 -13.60
C GLU A 62 8.83 1.74 -12.56
N ARG A 63 7.76 1.05 -12.93
CA ARG A 63 7.00 0.16 -12.04
C ARG A 63 6.28 -0.94 -12.80
N PRO A 64 6.05 -2.12 -12.20
CA PRO A 64 5.22 -3.19 -12.78
C PRO A 64 3.74 -2.94 -12.50
N LYS A 65 2.92 -3.98 -12.67
CA LYS A 65 1.57 -4.04 -12.07
C LYS A 65 1.68 -3.86 -10.56
N LEU A 66 0.84 -3.04 -9.98
CA LEU A 66 0.85 -2.72 -8.55
C LEU A 66 -0.55 -2.78 -7.94
N ALA A 67 -0.59 -2.86 -6.61
CA ALA A 67 -1.80 -2.66 -5.84
C ALA A 67 -1.57 -1.57 -4.79
N LEU A 68 -2.55 -0.68 -4.62
CA LEU A 68 -2.48 0.47 -3.72
C LEU A 68 -3.55 0.35 -2.64
N ALA A 69 -3.18 0.50 -1.37
CA ALA A 69 -4.11 0.79 -0.28
C ALA A 69 -3.79 2.17 0.28
N ASP A 70 -4.68 3.11 0.07
CA ASP A 70 -4.64 4.46 0.61
C ASP A 70 -5.95 4.77 1.37
N ASP A 71 -6.23 6.04 1.60
CA ASP A 71 -7.45 6.53 2.23
C ASP A 71 -8.71 6.36 1.36
N GLN A 72 -8.55 6.06 0.07
CA GLN A 72 -9.65 5.83 -0.85
C GLN A 72 -10.06 4.36 -0.85
N LEU A 73 -11.28 4.10 -0.42
CA LEU A 73 -11.84 2.74 -0.50
C LEU A 73 -12.27 2.44 -1.94
N ALA A 74 -11.46 1.70 -2.67
CA ALA A 74 -11.77 1.30 -4.05
C ALA A 74 -12.67 0.04 -4.09
N LEU A 75 -13.69 -0.03 -3.23
CA LEU A 75 -14.71 -1.08 -3.18
C LEU A 75 -16.08 -0.44 -3.33
N ASP A 76 -16.96 -1.08 -4.10
CA ASP A 76 -18.36 -0.68 -4.20
C ASP A 76 -19.04 -0.88 -2.84
N ARG A 77 -19.60 0.21 -2.29
CA ARG A 77 -20.17 0.22 -0.94
C ARG A 77 -21.51 -0.48 -0.83
N GLU A 78 -22.22 -0.65 -1.94
CA GLU A 78 -23.55 -1.28 -1.96
C GLU A 78 -23.47 -2.80 -2.13
N LEU A 79 -22.33 -3.32 -2.61
CA LEU A 79 -22.14 -4.76 -2.80
C LEU A 79 -21.76 -5.47 -1.50
N PRO A 80 -22.08 -6.78 -1.36
CA PRO A 80 -21.48 -7.66 -0.37
C PRO A 80 -19.95 -7.66 -0.50
N LEU A 81 -19.24 -7.73 0.62
CA LEU A 81 -17.78 -7.64 0.65
C LEU A 81 -17.09 -8.63 -0.28
N GLY A 82 -17.54 -9.91 -0.25
CA GLY A 82 -16.99 -10.95 -1.12
C GLY A 82 -17.13 -10.61 -2.60
N THR A 83 -18.29 -10.09 -3.00
CA THR A 83 -18.55 -9.65 -4.39
C THR A 83 -17.69 -8.44 -4.77
N ALA A 84 -17.60 -7.44 -3.89
CA ALA A 84 -16.80 -6.25 -4.13
C ALA A 84 -15.29 -6.59 -4.27
N LEU A 85 -14.79 -7.54 -3.49
CA LEU A 85 -13.40 -8.01 -3.58
C LEU A 85 -13.15 -8.88 -4.81
N ALA A 86 -14.11 -9.66 -5.28
CA ALA A 86 -13.97 -10.53 -6.44
C ALA A 86 -13.63 -9.76 -7.73
N PHE A 87 -14.00 -8.50 -7.80
CA PHE A 87 -13.61 -7.63 -8.92
C PHE A 87 -12.09 -7.40 -9.01
N TRP A 88 -11.42 -7.38 -7.86
CA TRP A 88 -10.00 -7.00 -7.74
C TRP A 88 -9.07 -8.18 -7.50
N ALA A 89 -9.55 -9.20 -6.82
CA ALA A 89 -8.75 -10.29 -6.27
C ALA A 89 -8.91 -11.58 -7.08
N GLN A 90 -7.78 -12.24 -7.35
CA GLN A 90 -7.80 -13.58 -7.94
C GLN A 90 -8.32 -14.64 -6.96
N SER A 91 -8.10 -14.41 -5.66
CA SER A 91 -8.52 -15.29 -4.57
C SER A 91 -9.14 -14.48 -3.43
N PRO A 92 -10.36 -13.93 -3.60
CA PRO A 92 -10.96 -13.04 -2.59
C PRO A 92 -11.19 -13.76 -1.25
N ALA A 93 -11.62 -15.02 -1.27
CA ALA A 93 -11.85 -15.80 -0.05
C ALA A 93 -10.58 -15.97 0.80
N ALA A 94 -9.47 -16.33 0.18
CA ALA A 94 -8.18 -16.47 0.88
C ALA A 94 -7.69 -15.12 1.46
N ALA A 95 -7.85 -14.03 0.72
CA ALA A 95 -7.49 -12.69 1.19
C ALA A 95 -8.37 -12.24 2.36
N MET A 96 -9.66 -12.57 2.33
CA MET A 96 -10.59 -12.30 3.43
C MET A 96 -10.24 -13.10 4.68
N GLU A 97 -9.96 -14.40 4.53
CA GLU A 97 -9.55 -15.28 5.62
C GLU A 97 -8.29 -14.74 6.32
N ALA A 98 -7.26 -14.43 5.53
CA ALA A 98 -5.99 -13.92 6.05
C ALA A 98 -6.17 -12.64 6.89
N LEU A 99 -7.16 -11.81 6.57
CA LEU A 99 -7.45 -10.57 7.30
C LEU A 99 -8.64 -10.66 8.27
N GLY A 100 -9.14 -11.88 8.56
CA GLY A 100 -10.22 -12.11 9.52
C GLY A 100 -11.54 -11.47 9.09
N LEU A 101 -11.87 -11.56 7.79
CA LEU A 101 -13.09 -11.01 7.19
C LEU A 101 -14.02 -12.08 6.62
N ALA A 102 -13.68 -13.38 6.75
CA ALA A 102 -14.43 -14.48 6.11
C ALA A 102 -15.94 -14.45 6.44
N GLU A 103 -16.28 -14.23 7.70
CA GLU A 103 -17.67 -14.16 8.18
C GLU A 103 -18.45 -12.93 7.65
N LEU A 104 -17.75 -11.97 7.02
CA LEU A 104 -18.33 -10.74 6.51
C LEU A 104 -18.56 -10.77 4.99
N ALA A 105 -18.41 -11.93 4.35
CA ALA A 105 -18.51 -12.08 2.89
C ALA A 105 -19.82 -11.52 2.33
N GLU A 106 -20.94 -11.79 3.01
CA GLU A 106 -22.29 -11.38 2.60
C GLU A 106 -22.70 -10.00 3.16
N VAL A 107 -21.85 -9.36 3.97
CA VAL A 107 -22.15 -8.04 4.56
C VAL A 107 -21.87 -6.95 3.53
N PRO A 108 -22.83 -6.05 3.25
CA PRO A 108 -22.58 -4.88 2.39
C PRO A 108 -21.44 -4.01 2.92
N VAL A 109 -20.54 -3.59 2.03
CA VAL A 109 -19.32 -2.84 2.39
C VAL A 109 -19.64 -1.58 3.21
N ARG A 110 -20.78 -0.91 2.95
CA ARG A 110 -21.21 0.29 3.71
C ARG A 110 -21.50 0.03 5.18
N LEU A 111 -21.72 -1.22 5.59
CA LEU A 111 -22.02 -1.60 6.98
C LEU A 111 -20.78 -1.99 7.78
N LEU A 112 -19.63 -2.05 7.14
CA LEU A 112 -18.36 -2.38 7.80
C LEU A 112 -17.88 -1.23 8.69
N SER A 113 -17.32 -1.58 9.84
CA SER A 113 -16.61 -0.62 10.70
C SER A 113 -15.34 -0.07 10.00
N SER A 114 -14.77 1.02 10.53
CA SER A 114 -13.54 1.61 9.98
C SER A 114 -12.37 0.61 9.94
N GLY A 115 -12.19 -0.19 11.00
CA GLY A 115 -11.18 -1.24 11.03
C GLY A 115 -11.45 -2.37 10.03
N GLN A 116 -12.72 -2.77 9.86
CA GLN A 116 -13.12 -3.76 8.84
C GLN A 116 -12.91 -3.20 7.42
N LEU A 117 -13.22 -1.93 7.18
CA LEU A 117 -12.96 -1.25 5.90
C LEU A 117 -11.46 -1.20 5.58
N LYS A 118 -10.62 -0.89 6.58
CA LYS A 118 -9.17 -0.91 6.40
C LYS A 118 -8.67 -2.31 6.07
N ARG A 119 -9.12 -3.33 6.80
CA ARG A 119 -8.79 -4.73 6.48
C ARG A 119 -9.30 -5.15 5.10
N ALA A 120 -10.47 -4.70 4.67
CA ALA A 120 -10.99 -4.96 3.33
C ALA A 120 -10.14 -4.31 2.22
N ALA A 121 -9.66 -3.07 2.43
CA ALA A 121 -8.73 -2.43 1.51
C ALA A 121 -7.41 -3.20 1.39
N LEU A 122 -6.89 -3.74 2.51
CA LEU A 122 -5.70 -4.57 2.53
C LEU A 122 -5.95 -5.96 1.89
N ALA A 123 -7.13 -6.55 2.09
CA ALA A 123 -7.52 -7.80 1.43
C ALA A 123 -7.56 -7.65 -0.10
N ARG A 124 -8.03 -6.49 -0.59
CA ARG A 124 -8.00 -6.15 -2.01
C ARG A 124 -6.57 -6.12 -2.55
N VAL A 125 -5.63 -5.55 -1.80
CA VAL A 125 -4.21 -5.52 -2.18
C VAL A 125 -3.63 -6.94 -2.17
N ALA A 126 -3.81 -7.69 -1.08
CA ALA A 126 -3.28 -9.04 -0.94
C ALA A 126 -3.80 -10.00 -2.01
N GLY A 127 -5.10 -9.91 -2.33
CA GLY A 127 -5.73 -10.76 -3.34
C GLY A 127 -5.43 -10.39 -4.79
N SER A 128 -4.82 -9.23 -5.06
CA SER A 128 -4.64 -8.66 -6.41
C SER A 128 -3.64 -9.42 -7.30
N GLY A 129 -2.75 -10.22 -6.70
CA GLY A 129 -1.62 -10.84 -7.40
C GLY A 129 -0.62 -9.84 -7.97
N ALA A 130 -0.59 -8.60 -7.48
CA ALA A 130 0.36 -7.59 -7.92
C ALA A 130 1.71 -7.79 -7.22
N PRO A 131 2.85 -7.74 -7.94
CA PRO A 131 4.17 -7.93 -7.35
C PRO A 131 4.63 -6.72 -6.50
N LEU A 132 4.04 -5.54 -6.68
CA LEU A 132 4.36 -4.34 -5.90
C LEU A 132 3.14 -3.90 -5.12
N TRP A 133 3.27 -3.82 -3.79
CA TRP A 133 2.26 -3.25 -2.91
C TRP A 133 2.67 -1.84 -2.48
N LEU A 134 1.74 -0.91 -2.59
CA LEU A 134 1.86 0.47 -2.12
C LEU A 134 0.85 0.68 -0.99
N LEU A 135 1.35 1.02 0.20
CA LEU A 135 0.53 1.12 1.40
C LEU A 135 0.67 2.52 2.02
N ASP A 136 -0.43 3.27 2.08
CA ASP A 136 -0.45 4.57 2.75
C ASP A 136 -1.11 4.42 4.12
N GLU A 137 -0.35 4.69 5.19
CA GLU A 137 -0.74 4.55 6.59
C GLU A 137 -1.44 3.20 6.88
N PRO A 138 -0.75 2.06 6.63
CA PRO A 138 -1.40 0.75 6.67
C PRO A 138 -1.91 0.31 8.04
N LEU A 139 -1.31 0.82 9.14
CA LEU A 139 -1.73 0.47 10.51
C LEU A 139 -2.89 1.32 11.02
N ASN A 140 -3.23 2.43 10.37
CA ASN A 140 -4.33 3.27 10.84
C ASN A 140 -5.64 2.49 10.89
N ALA A 141 -6.37 2.63 12.01
CA ALA A 141 -7.63 1.95 12.31
C ALA A 141 -7.54 0.40 12.45
N LEU A 142 -6.34 -0.19 12.44
CA LEU A 142 -6.15 -1.59 12.79
C LEU A 142 -5.97 -1.75 14.31
N ASP A 143 -6.58 -2.80 14.84
CA ASP A 143 -6.26 -3.34 16.16
C ASP A 143 -4.97 -4.18 16.12
N SER A 144 -4.53 -4.67 17.28
CA SER A 144 -3.31 -5.49 17.38
C SER A 144 -3.37 -6.77 16.55
N GLU A 145 -4.55 -7.39 16.47
CA GLU A 145 -4.75 -8.59 15.65
C GLU A 145 -4.65 -8.25 14.16
N GLY A 146 -5.30 -7.18 13.71
CA GLY A 146 -5.23 -6.72 12.33
C GLY A 146 -3.81 -6.33 11.92
N ALA A 147 -3.04 -5.70 12.82
CA ALA A 147 -1.63 -5.39 12.58
C ALA A 147 -0.78 -6.65 12.44
N THR A 148 -0.98 -7.66 13.31
CA THR A 148 -0.28 -8.96 13.22
C THR A 148 -0.59 -9.67 11.90
N ARG A 149 -1.86 -9.72 11.51
CA ARG A 149 -2.29 -10.33 10.24
C ARG A 149 -1.66 -9.63 9.03
N LEU A 150 -1.63 -8.30 9.04
CA LEU A 150 -0.98 -7.52 7.98
C LEU A 150 0.52 -7.82 7.91
N THR A 151 1.21 -7.88 9.05
CA THR A 151 2.65 -8.22 9.10
C THR A 151 2.91 -9.58 8.45
N SER A 152 2.16 -10.61 8.83
CA SER A 152 2.30 -11.95 8.25
C SER A 152 2.05 -11.97 6.74
N LEU A 153 1.08 -11.18 6.25
CA LEU A 153 0.81 -11.07 4.82
C LEU A 153 1.95 -10.37 4.06
N ILE A 154 2.53 -9.33 4.64
CA ILE A 154 3.68 -8.63 4.06
C ILE A 154 4.87 -9.60 3.98
N GLU A 155 5.18 -10.33 5.05
CA GLU A 155 6.26 -11.32 5.06
C GLU A 155 6.07 -12.38 3.96
N GLN A 156 4.88 -12.96 3.87
CA GLN A 156 4.56 -13.93 2.81
C GLN A 156 4.71 -13.34 1.40
N HIS A 157 4.30 -12.08 1.21
CA HIS A 157 4.45 -11.40 -0.08
C HIS A 157 5.91 -11.18 -0.45
N LEU A 158 6.76 -10.78 0.50
CA LEU A 158 8.20 -10.59 0.32
C LEU A 158 8.90 -11.93 0.03
N ASP A 159 8.57 -12.98 0.78
CA ASP A 159 9.10 -14.33 0.57
C ASP A 159 8.72 -14.88 -0.81
N GLY A 160 7.56 -14.51 -1.32
CA GLY A 160 7.11 -14.79 -2.68
C GLY A 160 7.80 -13.95 -3.77
N GLY A 161 8.76 -13.11 -3.42
CA GLY A 161 9.48 -12.23 -4.36
C GLY A 161 8.73 -10.96 -4.71
N GLY A 162 7.69 -10.60 -3.98
CA GLY A 162 7.03 -9.30 -4.07
C GLY A 162 7.86 -8.19 -3.42
N ALA A 163 7.39 -6.96 -3.50
CA ALA A 163 7.97 -5.80 -2.82
C ALA A 163 6.89 -4.91 -2.21
N VAL A 164 7.25 -4.21 -1.13
CA VAL A 164 6.32 -3.31 -0.45
C VAL A 164 6.95 -1.93 -0.25
N LEU A 165 6.27 -0.89 -0.70
CA LEU A 165 6.55 0.49 -0.34
C LEU A 165 5.43 0.98 0.57
N ALA A 166 5.74 1.35 1.81
CA ALA A 166 4.76 1.86 2.75
C ALA A 166 5.12 3.25 3.26
N ALA A 167 4.13 4.12 3.36
CA ALA A 167 4.25 5.40 4.06
C ALA A 167 3.59 5.26 5.43
N SER A 168 4.30 5.58 6.50
CA SER A 168 3.76 5.56 7.86
C SER A 168 4.50 6.53 8.77
N HIS A 169 3.75 7.10 9.72
CA HIS A 169 4.32 7.89 10.81
C HIS A 169 4.73 7.03 12.01
N GLN A 170 4.30 5.76 12.03
CA GLN A 170 4.66 4.75 13.04
C GLN A 170 5.65 3.76 12.42
N SER A 171 6.55 3.23 13.23
CA SER A 171 7.41 2.12 12.79
C SER A 171 6.57 0.90 12.46
N LEU A 172 6.78 0.34 11.29
CA LEU A 172 6.12 -0.89 10.87
C LEU A 172 6.87 -2.09 11.42
N PRO A 173 6.16 -3.14 11.90
CA PRO A 173 6.80 -4.36 12.36
C PRO A 173 7.47 -5.12 11.21
N GLY A 174 8.60 -5.77 11.48
CA GLY A 174 9.38 -6.51 10.49
C GLY A 174 10.68 -5.82 10.10
N ASN A 175 11.30 -6.29 9.04
CA ASN A 175 12.57 -5.76 8.54
C ASN A 175 12.31 -4.78 7.38
N TRP A 176 12.38 -3.49 7.68
CA TRP A 176 12.14 -2.42 6.71
C TRP A 176 13.41 -1.60 6.49
N ARG A 177 13.72 -1.34 5.23
CA ARG A 177 14.63 -0.25 4.87
C ARG A 177 13.86 1.06 5.03
N GLU A 178 14.48 2.10 5.53
CA GLU A 178 13.83 3.38 5.77
C GLU A 178 14.30 4.46 4.79
N LEU A 179 13.36 5.28 4.35
CA LEU A 179 13.59 6.52 3.60
C LEU A 179 12.93 7.68 4.36
N GLU A 180 13.75 8.54 4.97
CA GLU A 180 13.24 9.73 5.64
C GLU A 180 13.07 10.89 4.64
N LEU A 181 11.84 11.37 4.48
CA LEU A 181 11.57 12.61 3.74
C LEU A 181 11.75 13.81 4.67
N ARG A 182 12.80 14.58 4.40
CA ARG A 182 13.08 15.84 5.10
C ARG A 182 12.31 16.97 4.44
N SER A 183 11.70 17.83 5.28
CA SER A 183 10.92 19.00 4.85
C SER A 183 11.84 20.18 4.56
#